data_d837a6a8af8c81726aa5ab2af6620283
#
_entry.id   d837a6a8af8c81726aa5ab2af6620283
#
_cell.length_a   1.000
_cell.length_b   1.000
_cell.length_c   1.000
_cell.angle_alpha   90.00
_cell.angle_beta   90.00
_cell.angle_gamma   90.00
#
_symmetry.space_group_name_H-M   'P 1'
#
loop_
_entity.id
_entity.type
_entity.pdbx_description
1 polymer ?
#
loop_
_entity_poly.entity_id
_entity_poly.type
_entity_poly.pdbx_seq_one_letter_code
_entity_poly.pdbx_strand_id
1 'polypeptide(L)'
;MHYNIALIGFGGVNRALADIIATNPEKFYCEMGFNLRIVAVSDIFLGSVYSPEGIDVDLLTTLPAAHGACAKLPNGKATSDNEDIIKNTNADIVVEATITDSMTGQPAISHCRWALSAGKHVSTTNKGPLAFAEKDLMTLALKNNVGFECEGVVMSGTPVLRFADKLLKGSGINKFAGIVNGTANYVLGLVEQGYTFADAITSAQRQGYAEADPSADIEGKDVMLKVIVLANRLWDANLTQENVQCQGI
;
A
#
# COMPACT_ATOMS: atom_id res chain seq x y z
N MET A 1 22.07 -12.31 -4.59
CA MET A 1 20.81 -12.96 -4.20
C MET A 1 19.69 -12.29 -4.96
N HIS A 2 18.68 -13.03 -5.45
CA HIS A 2 17.51 -12.47 -6.12
C HIS A 2 16.27 -12.83 -5.33
N TYR A 3 15.33 -11.87 -5.21
CA TYR A 3 13.99 -12.11 -4.71
C TYR A 3 12.99 -11.88 -5.84
N ASN A 4 12.11 -12.83 -6.04
CA ASN A 4 11.00 -12.73 -6.96
C ASN A 4 9.83 -12.02 -6.30
N ILE A 5 9.27 -11.00 -6.96
CA ILE A 5 8.16 -10.23 -6.41
C ILE A 5 6.92 -10.34 -7.29
N ALA A 6 5.75 -10.42 -6.65
CA ALA A 6 4.44 -10.29 -7.29
C ALA A 6 3.82 -8.96 -6.88
N LEU A 7 3.37 -8.17 -7.85
CA LEU A 7 2.75 -6.86 -7.66
C LEU A 7 1.23 -7.00 -7.76
N ILE A 8 0.53 -6.81 -6.64
CA ILE A 8 -0.94 -6.90 -6.57
C ILE A 8 -1.51 -5.50 -6.49
N GLY A 9 -2.32 -5.12 -7.50
CA GLY A 9 -2.65 -3.75 -7.84
C GLY A 9 -1.48 -3.09 -8.58
N PHE A 10 -1.70 -2.61 -9.80
CA PHE A 10 -0.65 -1.97 -10.60
C PHE A 10 -0.99 -0.49 -10.86
N GLY A 11 -1.33 0.21 -9.77
CA GLY A 11 -1.53 1.66 -9.69
C GLY A 11 -0.23 2.43 -9.44
N GLY A 12 -0.34 3.66 -8.92
CA GLY A 12 0.79 4.57 -8.73
C GLY A 12 1.96 3.98 -7.95
N VAL A 13 1.69 3.28 -6.85
CA VAL A 13 2.74 2.71 -5.96
C VAL A 13 3.55 1.62 -6.68
N ASN A 14 2.88 0.60 -7.22
CA ASN A 14 3.59 -0.52 -7.86
C ASN A 14 4.19 -0.14 -9.21
N ARG A 15 3.62 0.85 -9.93
CA ARG A 15 4.28 1.43 -11.11
C ARG A 15 5.57 2.15 -10.74
N ALA A 16 5.56 2.97 -9.69
CA ALA A 16 6.76 3.64 -9.20
C ALA A 16 7.84 2.64 -8.75
N LEU A 17 7.46 1.52 -8.12
CA LEU A 17 8.41 0.47 -7.79
C LEU A 17 9.01 -0.19 -9.05
N ALA A 18 8.18 -0.46 -10.07
CA ALA A 18 8.66 -0.97 -11.36
C ALA A 18 9.63 0.02 -12.03
N ASP A 19 9.31 1.32 -12.03
CA ASP A 19 10.19 2.37 -12.56
C ASP A 19 11.53 2.43 -11.82
N ILE A 20 11.54 2.30 -10.50
CA ILE A 20 12.78 2.27 -9.71
C ILE A 20 13.64 1.05 -10.07
N ILE A 21 13.02 -0.11 -10.27
CA ILE A 21 13.72 -1.34 -10.65
C ILE A 21 14.29 -1.22 -12.08
N ALA A 22 13.53 -0.62 -13.01
CA ALA A 22 13.96 -0.40 -14.40
C ALA A 22 15.12 0.60 -14.50
N THR A 23 15.02 1.74 -13.81
CA THR A 23 15.99 2.84 -13.92
C THR A 23 17.27 2.59 -13.12
N ASN A 24 17.23 1.78 -12.07
CA ASN A 24 18.38 1.49 -11.20
C ASN A 24 18.47 0.00 -10.88
N PRO A 25 18.68 -0.89 -11.86
CA PRO A 25 18.63 -2.33 -11.65
C PRO A 25 19.68 -2.85 -10.65
N GLU A 26 20.80 -2.16 -10.52
CA GLU A 26 21.86 -2.52 -9.56
C GLU A 26 21.74 -1.84 -8.19
N LYS A 27 20.81 -0.90 -8.03
CA LYS A 27 20.67 -0.12 -6.79
C LYS A 27 20.49 -1.01 -5.57
N PHE A 28 19.55 -1.96 -5.65
CA PHE A 28 19.28 -2.86 -4.53
C PHE A 28 20.47 -3.78 -4.23
N TYR A 29 21.21 -4.20 -5.27
CA TYR A 29 22.39 -5.01 -5.08
C TYR A 29 23.53 -4.23 -4.44
N CYS A 30 23.83 -3.02 -4.92
CA CYS A 30 24.92 -2.19 -4.41
C CYS A 30 24.64 -1.71 -2.96
N GLU A 31 23.38 -1.34 -2.67
CA GLU A 31 23.03 -0.77 -1.36
C GLU A 31 22.61 -1.83 -0.33
N MET A 32 21.99 -2.93 -0.77
CA MET A 32 21.35 -3.92 0.12
C MET A 32 21.82 -5.36 -0.09
N GLY A 33 22.64 -5.64 -1.10
CA GLY A 33 23.18 -6.97 -1.39
C GLY A 33 22.24 -7.94 -2.08
N PHE A 34 21.08 -7.46 -2.61
CA PHE A 34 20.12 -8.29 -3.34
C PHE A 34 19.52 -7.55 -4.54
N ASN A 35 18.91 -8.30 -5.45
CA ASN A 35 18.15 -7.78 -6.59
C ASN A 35 16.67 -8.21 -6.49
N LEU A 36 15.79 -7.38 -7.03
CA LEU A 36 14.36 -7.68 -7.17
C LEU A 36 14.05 -8.07 -8.62
N ARG A 37 13.24 -9.10 -8.80
CA ARG A 37 12.74 -9.57 -10.09
C ARG A 37 11.21 -9.60 -10.05
N ILE A 38 10.55 -8.82 -10.91
CA ILE A 38 9.10 -8.86 -11.03
C ILE A 38 8.72 -10.11 -11.82
N VAL A 39 8.06 -11.07 -11.18
CA VAL A 39 7.60 -12.32 -11.82
C VAL A 39 6.12 -12.30 -12.12
N ALA A 40 5.33 -11.51 -11.38
CA ALA A 40 3.90 -11.43 -11.61
C ALA A 40 3.37 -10.02 -11.36
N VAL A 41 2.35 -9.65 -12.12
CA VAL A 41 1.49 -8.47 -11.90
C VAL A 41 0.04 -8.92 -11.99
N SER A 42 -0.80 -8.48 -11.06
CA SER A 42 -2.25 -8.69 -11.12
C SER A 42 -3.00 -7.44 -10.69
N ASP A 43 -3.89 -6.99 -11.56
CA ASP A 43 -4.68 -5.76 -11.36
C ASP A 43 -6.08 -5.97 -11.94
N ILE A 44 -7.11 -5.56 -11.20
CA ILE A 44 -8.51 -5.78 -11.58
C ILE A 44 -8.88 -5.12 -12.91
N PHE A 45 -8.26 -4.00 -13.24
CA PHE A 45 -8.52 -3.24 -14.47
C PHE A 45 -7.58 -3.64 -15.61
N LEU A 46 -6.30 -3.85 -15.30
CA LEU A 46 -5.28 -4.14 -16.32
C LEU A 46 -5.20 -5.62 -16.71
N GLY A 47 -5.71 -6.51 -15.86
CA GLY A 47 -5.54 -7.95 -16.01
C GLY A 47 -4.32 -8.49 -15.27
N SER A 48 -3.76 -9.61 -15.71
CA SER A 48 -2.63 -10.25 -15.04
C SER A 48 -1.59 -10.76 -16.02
N VAL A 49 -0.36 -10.89 -15.53
CA VAL A 49 0.75 -11.52 -16.26
C VAL A 49 1.64 -12.26 -15.26
N TYR A 50 2.12 -13.44 -15.64
CA TYR A 50 3.07 -14.22 -14.86
C TYR A 50 4.16 -14.82 -15.78
N SER A 51 5.40 -14.63 -15.36
CA SER A 51 6.58 -15.22 -15.99
C SER A 51 7.55 -15.68 -14.89
N PRO A 52 7.78 -16.97 -14.70
CA PRO A 52 8.64 -17.48 -13.61
C PRO A 52 10.09 -17.00 -13.73
N GLU A 53 10.55 -16.70 -14.93
CA GLU A 53 11.91 -16.19 -15.20
C GLU A 53 12.02 -14.66 -15.10
N GLY A 54 10.91 -13.99 -14.81
CA GLY A 54 10.79 -12.54 -14.75
C GLY A 54 10.07 -11.94 -15.93
N ILE A 55 9.44 -10.80 -15.68
CA ILE A 55 8.80 -9.97 -16.70
C ILE A 55 9.79 -8.87 -17.06
N ASP A 56 9.90 -8.57 -18.34
CA ASP A 56 10.67 -7.42 -18.80
C ASP A 56 10.05 -6.13 -18.22
N VAL A 57 10.83 -5.45 -17.38
CA VAL A 57 10.36 -4.30 -16.61
C VAL A 57 10.06 -3.10 -17.52
N ASP A 58 10.77 -2.95 -18.64
CA ASP A 58 10.50 -1.89 -19.62
C ASP A 58 9.12 -2.04 -20.25
N LEU A 59 8.64 -3.28 -20.42
CA LEU A 59 7.27 -3.53 -20.87
C LEU A 59 6.23 -3.15 -19.82
N LEU A 60 6.56 -3.28 -18.54
CA LEU A 60 5.65 -2.88 -17.43
C LEU A 60 5.58 -1.38 -17.28
N THR A 61 6.71 -0.66 -17.36
CA THR A 61 6.76 0.80 -17.20
C THR A 61 6.02 1.52 -18.33
N THR A 62 6.04 0.93 -19.53
CA THR A 62 5.34 1.45 -20.71
C THR A 62 3.90 0.93 -20.88
N LEU A 63 3.44 0.06 -19.96
CA LEU A 63 2.10 -0.53 -20.04
C LEU A 63 1.01 0.55 -19.88
N PRO A 64 0.12 0.73 -20.89
CA PRO A 64 -0.90 1.77 -20.83
C PRO A 64 -1.92 1.48 -19.69
N ALA A 65 -2.47 2.53 -19.09
CA ALA A 65 -3.56 2.44 -18.15
C ALA A 65 -4.90 2.18 -18.87
N ALA A 66 -5.02 0.99 -19.50
CA ALA A 66 -6.17 0.58 -20.28
C ALA A 66 -6.67 -0.80 -19.83
N HIS A 67 -7.98 -1.00 -19.88
CA HIS A 67 -8.60 -2.26 -19.51
C HIS A 67 -7.98 -3.44 -20.28
N GLY A 68 -7.59 -4.48 -19.55
CA GLY A 68 -7.01 -5.69 -20.11
C GLY A 68 -5.62 -5.50 -20.75
N ALA A 69 -4.91 -4.41 -20.43
CA ALA A 69 -3.61 -4.10 -21.04
C ALA A 69 -2.57 -5.20 -20.89
N CYS A 70 -2.61 -5.96 -19.79
CA CYS A 70 -1.70 -7.09 -19.55
C CYS A 70 -1.80 -8.18 -20.63
N ALA A 71 -2.94 -8.34 -21.31
CA ALA A 71 -3.08 -9.29 -22.41
C ALA A 71 -2.14 -9.04 -23.61
N LYS A 72 -1.54 -7.85 -23.69
CA LYS A 72 -0.55 -7.49 -24.73
C LYS A 72 0.88 -7.96 -24.37
N LEU A 73 1.09 -8.34 -23.11
CA LEU A 73 2.38 -8.85 -22.66
C LEU A 73 2.51 -10.35 -22.93
N PRO A 74 3.72 -10.89 -23.10
CA PRO A 74 3.93 -12.34 -23.15
C PRO A 74 3.34 -13.02 -21.91
N ASN A 75 2.54 -14.05 -22.10
CA ASN A 75 1.79 -14.79 -21.06
C ASN A 75 0.73 -13.95 -20.32
N GLY A 76 0.41 -12.76 -20.80
CA GLY A 76 -0.57 -11.87 -20.19
C GLY A 76 -2.02 -12.27 -20.46
N LYS A 77 -2.91 -11.91 -19.55
CA LYS A 77 -4.36 -12.13 -19.61
C LYS A 77 -5.08 -10.80 -19.37
N ALA A 78 -6.23 -10.62 -20.01
CA ALA A 78 -7.09 -9.44 -19.79
C ALA A 78 -7.81 -9.46 -18.43
N THR A 79 -7.86 -10.62 -17.78
CA THR A 79 -8.50 -10.81 -16.47
C THR A 79 -7.47 -10.98 -15.37
N SER A 80 -7.84 -10.67 -14.13
CA SER A 80 -7.02 -10.92 -12.95
C SER A 80 -7.60 -12.08 -12.13
N ASP A 81 -6.69 -12.84 -11.53
CA ASP A 81 -6.99 -13.80 -10.47
C ASP A 81 -5.93 -13.59 -9.38
N ASN A 82 -6.22 -12.71 -8.44
CA ASN A 82 -5.27 -12.35 -7.40
C ASN A 82 -4.95 -13.53 -6.49
N GLU A 83 -5.92 -14.42 -6.22
CA GLU A 83 -5.70 -15.57 -5.36
C GLU A 83 -4.73 -16.57 -6.01
N ASP A 84 -4.95 -16.89 -7.29
CA ASP A 84 -4.07 -17.79 -8.05
C ASP A 84 -2.65 -17.22 -8.16
N ILE A 85 -2.52 -15.94 -8.55
CA ILE A 85 -1.23 -15.26 -8.66
C ILE A 85 -0.49 -15.24 -7.32
N ILE A 86 -1.17 -14.93 -6.23
CA ILE A 86 -0.56 -14.87 -4.91
C ILE A 86 -0.12 -16.25 -4.43
N LYS A 87 -0.97 -17.27 -4.58
CA LYS A 87 -0.68 -18.60 -4.03
C LYS A 87 0.28 -19.42 -4.89
N ASN A 88 0.13 -19.37 -6.22
CA ASN A 88 0.68 -20.37 -7.13
C ASN A 88 1.88 -19.90 -7.95
N THR A 89 2.30 -18.62 -7.86
CA THR A 89 3.54 -18.16 -8.51
C THR A 89 4.77 -18.45 -7.67
N ASN A 90 5.96 -18.36 -8.28
CA ASN A 90 7.25 -18.48 -7.58
C ASN A 90 7.72 -17.16 -6.91
N ALA A 91 6.81 -16.26 -6.62
CA ALA A 91 7.15 -15.04 -5.89
C ALA A 91 7.54 -15.36 -4.44
N ASP A 92 8.63 -14.75 -3.97
CA ASP A 92 9.08 -14.76 -2.58
C ASP A 92 8.34 -13.69 -1.77
N ILE A 93 8.04 -12.56 -2.42
CA ILE A 93 7.44 -11.38 -1.79
C ILE A 93 6.22 -10.95 -2.61
N VAL A 94 5.13 -10.69 -1.91
CA VAL A 94 3.92 -10.06 -2.47
C VAL A 94 3.89 -8.59 -2.07
N VAL A 95 3.87 -7.69 -3.05
CA VAL A 95 3.69 -6.26 -2.84
C VAL A 95 2.23 -5.92 -3.08
N GLU A 96 1.50 -5.67 -2.00
CA GLU A 96 0.07 -5.40 -1.99
C GLU A 96 -0.17 -3.89 -1.99
N ALA A 97 -0.73 -3.35 -3.07
CA ALA A 97 -1.03 -1.93 -3.24
C ALA A 97 -2.35 -1.73 -4.01
N THR A 98 -3.38 -2.47 -3.64
CA THR A 98 -4.72 -2.32 -4.19
C THR A 98 -5.48 -1.16 -3.52
N ILE A 99 -6.69 -0.89 -3.96
CA ILE A 99 -7.57 0.09 -3.31
C ILE A 99 -7.94 -0.38 -1.90
N THR A 100 -8.19 0.59 -1.01
CA THR A 100 -8.66 0.32 0.35
C THR A 100 -10.17 0.51 0.42
N ASP A 101 -10.91 -0.55 0.73
CA ASP A 101 -12.26 -0.41 1.26
C ASP A 101 -12.15 0.03 2.73
N SER A 102 -12.56 1.27 3.02
CA SER A 102 -12.42 1.89 4.33
C SER A 102 -13.32 1.29 5.42
N MET A 103 -14.28 0.45 5.04
CA MET A 103 -15.21 -0.20 5.98
C MET A 103 -14.82 -1.63 6.31
N THR A 104 -14.25 -2.34 5.36
CA THR A 104 -13.98 -3.78 5.49
C THR A 104 -12.49 -4.14 5.41
N GLY A 105 -11.66 -3.24 4.88
CA GLY A 105 -10.25 -3.51 4.60
C GLY A 105 -10.00 -4.50 3.45
N GLN A 106 -11.06 -4.89 2.75
CA GLN A 106 -10.96 -5.82 1.62
C GLN A 106 -10.69 -5.05 0.30
N PRO A 107 -10.10 -5.72 -0.69
CA PRO A 107 -9.64 -7.10 -0.73
C PRO A 107 -8.25 -7.33 -0.10
N ALA A 108 -7.56 -6.28 0.34
CA ALA A 108 -6.17 -6.32 0.76
C ALA A 108 -5.90 -7.29 1.93
N ILE A 109 -6.83 -7.41 2.90
CA ILE A 109 -6.71 -8.39 3.99
C ILE A 109 -6.64 -9.82 3.45
N SER A 110 -7.49 -10.16 2.47
CA SER A 110 -7.47 -11.48 1.84
C SER A 110 -6.16 -11.71 1.08
N HIS A 111 -5.68 -10.73 0.33
CA HIS A 111 -4.40 -10.79 -0.38
C HIS A 111 -3.23 -11.07 0.58
N CYS A 112 -3.12 -10.30 1.67
CA CYS A 112 -2.10 -10.51 2.69
C CYS A 112 -2.21 -11.89 3.33
N ARG A 113 -3.43 -12.32 3.67
CA ARG A 113 -3.67 -13.64 4.29
C ARG A 113 -3.28 -14.79 3.36
N TRP A 114 -3.61 -14.72 2.07
CA TRP A 114 -3.20 -15.73 1.09
C TRP A 114 -1.69 -15.80 0.94
N ALA A 115 -1.01 -14.64 0.84
CA ALA A 115 0.43 -14.59 0.71
C ALA A 115 1.15 -15.17 1.93
N LEU A 116 0.80 -14.71 3.13
CA LEU A 116 1.39 -15.19 4.38
C LEU A 116 1.12 -16.69 4.60
N SER A 117 -0.09 -17.18 4.26
CA SER A 117 -0.44 -18.60 4.34
C SER A 117 0.33 -19.46 3.34
N ALA A 118 0.70 -18.90 2.20
CA ALA A 118 1.52 -19.56 1.18
C ALA A 118 3.04 -19.48 1.48
N GLY A 119 3.43 -18.98 2.66
CA GLY A 119 4.84 -18.85 3.04
C GLY A 119 5.59 -17.74 2.30
N LYS A 120 4.88 -16.71 1.85
CA LYS A 120 5.47 -15.56 1.13
C LYS A 120 5.51 -14.34 2.05
N HIS A 121 6.58 -13.55 1.92
CA HIS A 121 6.67 -12.25 2.55
C HIS A 121 5.64 -11.28 1.97
N VAL A 122 5.18 -10.33 2.77
CA VAL A 122 4.26 -9.27 2.33
C VAL A 122 4.85 -7.90 2.62
N SER A 123 4.77 -7.02 1.63
CA SER A 123 4.94 -5.57 1.81
C SER A 123 3.65 -4.89 1.35
N THR A 124 3.01 -4.10 2.22
CA THR A 124 1.77 -3.41 1.86
C THR A 124 1.82 -1.92 2.20
N THR A 125 1.15 -1.11 1.38
CA THR A 125 0.86 0.30 1.66
C THR A 125 -0.61 0.52 1.97
N ASN A 126 -1.41 -0.55 2.02
CA ASN A 126 -2.84 -0.51 2.23
C ASN A 126 -3.19 -0.46 3.73
N LYS A 127 -4.08 0.46 4.10
CA LYS A 127 -4.48 0.69 5.49
C LYS A 127 -5.36 -0.43 6.05
N GLY A 128 -6.18 -1.06 5.20
CA GLY A 128 -7.13 -2.10 5.61
C GLY A 128 -6.51 -3.24 6.42
N PRO A 129 -5.44 -3.90 5.94
CA PRO A 129 -4.77 -4.96 6.67
C PRO A 129 -4.35 -4.58 8.09
N LEU A 130 -3.87 -3.34 8.28
CA LEU A 130 -3.41 -2.89 9.60
C LEU A 130 -4.57 -2.42 10.50
N ALA A 131 -5.54 -1.72 9.93
CA ALA A 131 -6.66 -1.19 10.71
C ALA A 131 -7.61 -2.28 11.23
N PHE A 132 -7.76 -3.38 10.48
CA PHE A 132 -8.79 -4.39 10.78
C PHE A 132 -8.26 -5.79 11.11
N ALA A 133 -7.02 -6.12 10.73
CA ALA A 133 -6.52 -7.50 10.85
C ALA A 133 -5.04 -7.61 11.25
N GLU A 134 -4.42 -6.54 11.77
CA GLU A 134 -2.99 -6.50 12.03
C GLU A 134 -2.50 -7.67 12.88
N LYS A 135 -3.13 -7.92 14.03
CA LYS A 135 -2.72 -8.99 14.95
C LYS A 135 -2.81 -10.37 14.32
N ASP A 136 -3.88 -10.64 13.57
CA ASP A 136 -4.07 -11.91 12.90
C ASP A 136 -3.00 -12.12 11.82
N LEU A 137 -2.74 -11.08 11.00
CA LEU A 137 -1.74 -11.15 9.94
C LEU A 137 -0.32 -11.27 10.50
N MET A 138 0.02 -10.53 11.54
CA MET A 138 1.31 -10.65 12.22
C MET A 138 1.51 -12.05 12.85
N THR A 139 0.47 -12.60 13.47
CA THR A 139 0.50 -13.96 14.02
C THR A 139 0.72 -14.99 12.92
N LEU A 140 0.03 -14.82 11.79
CA LEU A 140 0.17 -15.70 10.63
C LEU A 140 1.58 -15.60 10.01
N ALA A 141 2.14 -14.40 9.91
CA ALA A 141 3.49 -14.17 9.43
C ALA A 141 4.53 -14.87 10.33
N LEU A 142 4.42 -14.69 11.63
CA LEU A 142 5.29 -15.37 12.61
C LEU A 142 5.17 -16.90 12.52
N LYS A 143 3.97 -17.42 12.42
CA LYS A 143 3.72 -18.88 12.31
C LYS A 143 4.40 -19.48 11.07
N ASN A 144 4.41 -18.77 9.96
CA ASN A 144 4.97 -19.24 8.70
C ASN A 144 6.41 -18.75 8.47
N ASN A 145 7.03 -18.09 9.46
CA ASN A 145 8.39 -17.55 9.40
C ASN A 145 8.63 -16.63 8.19
N VAL A 146 7.68 -15.75 7.90
CA VAL A 146 7.74 -14.74 6.83
C VAL A 146 7.56 -13.33 7.38
N GLY A 147 8.03 -12.32 6.64
CA GLY A 147 7.88 -10.92 7.01
C GLY A 147 6.53 -10.35 6.57
N PHE A 148 5.99 -9.43 7.39
CA PHE A 148 4.85 -8.58 7.05
C PHE A 148 5.25 -7.14 7.31
N GLU A 149 5.57 -6.41 6.24
CA GLU A 149 6.06 -5.03 6.29
C GLU A 149 5.01 -4.05 5.74
N CYS A 150 4.90 -2.89 6.39
CA CYS A 150 3.77 -1.99 6.18
C CYS A 150 4.11 -0.51 6.41
N GLU A 151 5.38 -0.12 6.30
CA GLU A 151 5.83 1.25 6.58
C GLU A 151 5.07 2.31 5.79
N GLY A 152 4.80 2.04 4.50
CA GLY A 152 4.12 3.00 3.63
C GLY A 152 2.63 3.27 3.95
N VAL A 153 2.05 2.58 4.93
CA VAL A 153 0.63 2.72 5.30
C VAL A 153 0.33 4.05 5.97
N VAL A 154 1.25 4.56 6.80
CA VAL A 154 1.10 5.83 7.50
C VAL A 154 2.21 6.79 7.06
N MET A 155 1.82 7.93 6.50
CA MET A 155 2.73 9.00 6.05
C MET A 155 3.73 8.58 4.95
N SER A 156 3.36 7.62 4.12
CA SER A 156 4.14 7.18 2.94
C SER A 156 5.61 6.87 3.23
N GLY A 157 6.56 7.66 2.71
CA GLY A 157 7.99 7.46 2.90
C GLY A 157 8.55 7.95 4.24
N THR A 158 7.74 8.58 5.11
CA THR A 158 8.20 8.98 6.44
C THR A 158 8.18 7.76 7.36
N PRO A 159 9.33 7.36 7.96
CA PRO A 159 9.46 6.07 8.66
C PRO A 159 8.85 6.12 10.08
N VAL A 160 7.54 6.43 10.19
CA VAL A 160 6.85 6.63 11.47
C VAL A 160 6.70 5.34 12.25
N LEU A 161 6.28 4.26 11.55
CA LEU A 161 6.04 2.97 12.21
C LEU A 161 7.36 2.34 12.67
N ARG A 162 8.39 2.33 11.81
CA ARG A 162 9.73 1.85 12.18
C ARG A 162 10.36 2.69 13.29
N PHE A 163 10.19 4.01 13.24
CA PHE A 163 10.68 4.89 14.29
C PHE A 163 10.04 4.54 15.64
N ALA A 164 8.72 4.33 15.65
CA ALA A 164 8.01 3.90 16.82
C ALA A 164 8.48 2.53 17.35
N ASP A 165 8.53 1.53 16.48
CA ASP A 165 8.85 0.15 16.86
C ASP A 165 10.32 -0.05 17.26
N LYS A 166 11.26 0.64 16.62
CA LYS A 166 12.71 0.41 16.80
C LYS A 166 13.37 1.40 17.73
N LEU A 167 12.92 2.66 17.78
CA LEU A 167 13.60 3.73 18.51
C LEU A 167 12.80 4.23 19.71
N LEU A 168 11.48 4.20 19.67
CA LEU A 168 10.65 4.71 20.75
C LEU A 168 10.06 3.62 21.66
N LYS A 169 10.29 2.36 21.34
CA LYS A 169 9.79 1.24 22.17
C LYS A 169 10.41 1.32 23.57
N GLY A 170 9.55 1.38 24.60
CA GLY A 170 9.99 1.49 25.98
C GLY A 170 10.19 2.93 26.50
N SER A 171 10.08 3.98 25.65
CA SER A 171 10.20 5.37 26.07
C SER A 171 8.93 5.96 26.71
N GLY A 172 7.87 5.15 26.86
CA GLY A 172 6.64 5.58 27.55
C GLY A 172 5.84 6.63 26.79
N ILE A 173 5.66 6.44 25.46
CA ILE A 173 4.79 7.31 24.65
C ILE A 173 3.39 7.32 25.25
N ASN A 174 2.86 8.50 25.56
CA ASN A 174 1.55 8.68 26.15
C ASN A 174 0.58 9.51 25.29
N LYS A 175 1.07 10.09 24.20
CA LYS A 175 0.26 10.92 23.31
C LYS A 175 0.87 10.94 21.92
N PHE A 176 0.00 10.94 20.92
CA PHE A 176 0.31 11.25 19.53
C PHE A 176 -0.58 12.39 19.06
N ALA A 177 -0.02 13.33 18.30
CA ALA A 177 -0.76 14.40 17.64
C ALA A 177 0.00 14.81 16.38
N GLY A 178 -0.73 15.09 15.29
CA GLY A 178 -0.10 15.50 14.03
C GLY A 178 -1.10 15.64 12.89
N ILE A 179 -0.59 16.14 11.77
CA ILE A 179 -1.30 16.21 10.49
C ILE A 179 -0.88 15.00 9.68
N VAL A 180 -1.81 14.10 9.39
CA VAL A 180 -1.54 12.82 8.73
C VAL A 180 -2.27 12.64 7.39
N ASN A 181 -2.94 13.71 6.90
CA ASN A 181 -3.59 13.73 5.60
C ASN A 181 -3.16 14.97 4.80
N GLY A 182 -2.51 14.76 3.65
CA GLY A 182 -1.98 15.83 2.81
C GLY A 182 -3.10 16.62 2.10
N THR A 183 -4.14 15.95 1.62
CA THR A 183 -5.28 16.55 0.92
C THR A 183 -6.02 17.53 1.83
N ALA A 184 -6.44 17.07 3.01
CA ALA A 184 -7.14 17.92 3.99
C ALA A 184 -6.27 19.11 4.42
N ASN A 185 -4.97 18.89 4.66
CA ASN A 185 -4.03 19.95 4.99
C ASN A 185 -3.91 21.01 3.88
N TYR A 186 -3.84 20.57 2.62
CA TYR A 186 -3.77 21.47 1.47
C TYR A 186 -5.07 22.30 1.33
N VAL A 187 -6.22 21.63 1.42
CA VAL A 187 -7.55 22.30 1.33
C VAL A 187 -7.71 23.34 2.41
N LEU A 188 -7.43 23.00 3.67
CA LEU A 188 -7.53 23.94 4.80
C LEU A 188 -6.56 25.12 4.64
N GLY A 189 -5.33 24.87 4.17
CA GLY A 189 -4.35 25.94 3.92
C GLY A 189 -4.81 26.94 2.85
N LEU A 190 -5.56 26.51 1.82
CA LEU A 190 -6.17 27.42 0.86
C LEU A 190 -7.36 28.19 1.44
N VAL A 191 -8.19 27.53 2.26
CA VAL A 191 -9.30 28.20 2.94
C VAL A 191 -8.80 29.30 3.88
N GLU A 192 -7.70 29.07 4.61
CA GLU A 192 -7.04 30.10 5.43
C GLU A 192 -6.54 31.30 4.60
N GLN A 193 -6.21 31.10 3.32
CA GLN A 193 -5.83 32.13 2.37
C GLN A 193 -7.03 32.86 1.74
N GLY A 194 -8.27 32.49 2.10
CA GLY A 194 -9.49 33.13 1.64
C GLY A 194 -10.16 32.46 0.42
N TYR A 195 -9.71 31.30 -0.01
CA TYR A 195 -10.40 30.53 -1.04
C TYR A 195 -11.69 29.93 -0.48
N THR A 196 -12.69 29.73 -1.34
CA THR A 196 -13.86 28.93 -0.95
C THR A 196 -13.46 27.45 -0.81
N PHE A 197 -14.19 26.73 0.02
CA PHE A 197 -13.93 25.29 0.22
C PHE A 197 -14.02 24.50 -1.11
N ALA A 198 -15.00 24.84 -1.97
CA ALA A 198 -15.16 24.21 -3.28
C ALA A 198 -13.98 24.48 -4.23
N ASP A 199 -13.48 25.73 -4.24
CA ASP A 199 -12.32 26.09 -5.06
C ASP A 199 -11.04 25.41 -4.55
N ALA A 200 -10.90 25.28 -3.24
CA ALA A 200 -9.76 24.58 -2.61
C ALA A 200 -9.74 23.09 -2.99
N ILE A 201 -10.90 22.40 -2.96
CA ILE A 201 -11.03 21.00 -3.42
C ILE A 201 -10.68 20.90 -4.92
N THR A 202 -11.26 21.77 -5.75
CA THR A 202 -10.98 21.77 -7.19
C THR A 202 -9.49 21.98 -7.48
N SER A 203 -8.85 22.86 -6.70
CA SER A 203 -7.40 23.08 -6.78
C SER A 203 -6.62 21.83 -6.38
N ALA A 204 -6.99 21.17 -5.28
CA ALA A 204 -6.36 19.93 -4.81
C ALA A 204 -6.44 18.83 -5.88
N GLN A 205 -7.59 18.66 -6.53
CA GLN A 205 -7.77 17.71 -7.63
C GLN A 205 -6.89 18.05 -8.84
N ARG A 206 -6.83 19.31 -9.23
CA ARG A 206 -6.00 19.79 -10.36
C ARG A 206 -4.52 19.57 -10.10
N GLN A 207 -4.07 19.74 -8.85
CA GLN A 207 -2.68 19.53 -8.44
C GLN A 207 -2.34 18.05 -8.17
N GLY A 208 -3.31 17.15 -8.25
CA GLY A 208 -3.11 15.72 -7.98
C GLY A 208 -3.00 15.36 -6.49
N TYR A 209 -3.36 16.27 -5.58
CA TYR A 209 -3.45 15.97 -4.14
C TYR A 209 -4.73 15.22 -3.79
N ALA A 210 -5.82 15.46 -4.51
CA ALA A 210 -7.09 14.80 -4.31
C ALA A 210 -7.48 13.98 -5.55
N GLU A 211 -8.10 12.83 -5.31
CA GLU A 211 -8.75 12.01 -6.35
C GLU A 211 -10.05 12.67 -6.83
N ALA A 212 -10.69 12.07 -7.86
CA ALA A 212 -11.98 12.55 -8.37
C ALA A 212 -13.07 12.54 -7.28
N ASP A 213 -13.05 11.54 -6.41
CA ASP A 213 -13.87 11.50 -5.18
C ASP A 213 -12.97 11.67 -3.94
N PRO A 214 -12.88 12.87 -3.36
CA PRO A 214 -12.04 13.14 -2.20
C PRO A 214 -12.73 12.86 -0.86
N SER A 215 -13.90 12.20 -0.85
CA SER A 215 -14.75 12.03 0.34
C SER A 215 -14.00 11.38 1.51
N ALA A 216 -13.17 10.39 1.26
CA ALA A 216 -12.40 9.72 2.31
C ALA A 216 -11.42 10.67 3.05
N ASP A 217 -10.87 11.65 2.34
CA ASP A 217 -9.99 12.66 2.92
C ASP A 217 -10.82 13.73 3.66
N ILE A 218 -11.86 14.25 3.00
CA ILE A 218 -12.68 15.36 3.50
C ILE A 218 -13.54 14.95 4.71
N GLU A 219 -14.06 13.74 4.71
CA GLU A 219 -14.84 13.19 5.84
C GLU A 219 -13.95 12.66 6.99
N GLY A 220 -12.62 12.69 6.83
CA GLY A 220 -11.66 12.26 7.85
C GLY A 220 -11.47 10.75 7.97
N LYS A 221 -12.05 9.94 7.10
CA LYS A 221 -11.96 8.47 7.12
C LYS A 221 -10.53 7.97 6.96
N ASP A 222 -9.74 8.59 6.07
CA ASP A 222 -8.32 8.28 5.91
C ASP A 222 -7.53 8.56 7.19
N VAL A 223 -7.78 9.69 7.83
CA VAL A 223 -7.16 10.05 9.11
C VAL A 223 -7.57 9.09 10.22
N MET A 224 -8.84 8.73 10.30
CA MET A 224 -9.36 7.76 11.27
C MET A 224 -8.64 6.42 11.17
N LEU A 225 -8.49 5.87 9.98
CA LEU A 225 -7.75 4.61 9.78
C LEU A 225 -6.29 4.73 10.21
N LYS A 226 -5.62 5.85 9.91
CA LYS A 226 -4.24 6.09 10.34
C LYS A 226 -4.12 6.22 11.86
N VAL A 227 -5.09 6.85 12.52
CA VAL A 227 -5.14 6.93 14.00
C VAL A 227 -5.29 5.55 14.61
N ILE A 228 -6.18 4.71 14.06
CA ILE A 228 -6.35 3.31 14.50
C ILE A 228 -5.03 2.55 14.38
N VAL A 229 -4.39 2.61 13.21
CA VAL A 229 -3.10 1.94 12.96
C VAL A 229 -2.04 2.41 13.97
N LEU A 230 -1.89 3.72 14.14
CA LEU A 230 -0.89 4.27 15.07
C LEU A 230 -1.18 3.89 16.53
N ALA A 231 -2.41 3.99 16.97
CA ALA A 231 -2.77 3.66 18.35
C ALA A 231 -2.58 2.15 18.64
N ASN A 232 -2.98 1.30 17.70
CA ASN A 232 -2.80 -0.14 17.85
C ASN A 232 -1.31 -0.52 17.85
N ARG A 233 -0.49 0.14 17.03
CA ARG A 233 0.96 -0.11 16.97
C ARG A 233 1.71 0.43 18.17
N LEU A 234 1.40 1.67 18.63
CA LEU A 234 2.11 2.33 19.73
C LEU A 234 1.75 1.76 21.10
N TRP A 235 0.49 1.40 21.31
CA TRP A 235 -0.04 1.05 22.64
C TRP A 235 -0.74 -0.32 22.72
N ASP A 236 -0.78 -1.08 21.63
CA ASP A 236 -1.55 -2.34 21.54
C ASP A 236 -3.04 -2.14 21.96
N ALA A 237 -3.61 -1.01 21.55
CA ALA A 237 -4.88 -0.50 22.07
C ALA A 237 -6.10 -1.26 21.59
N ASN A 238 -6.00 -2.05 20.52
CA ASN A 238 -7.11 -2.77 19.87
C ASN A 238 -8.28 -1.87 19.47
N LEU A 239 -8.00 -0.65 19.03
CA LEU A 239 -9.04 0.25 18.55
C LEU A 239 -9.65 -0.25 17.27
N THR A 240 -10.97 -0.02 17.14
CA THR A 240 -11.76 -0.15 15.92
C THR A 240 -12.32 1.20 15.52
N GLN A 241 -13.02 1.28 14.39
CA GLN A 241 -13.67 2.51 13.95
C GLN A 241 -14.69 3.07 14.95
N GLU A 242 -15.35 2.18 15.69
CA GLU A 242 -16.34 2.55 16.71
C GLU A 242 -15.73 3.28 17.92
N ASN A 243 -14.43 3.11 18.14
CA ASN A 243 -13.72 3.73 19.27
C ASN A 243 -13.14 5.10 18.91
N VAL A 244 -13.19 5.52 17.66
CA VAL A 244 -12.57 6.76 17.19
C VAL A 244 -13.65 7.76 16.81
N GLN A 245 -13.62 8.93 17.48
CA GLN A 245 -14.45 10.06 17.08
C GLN A 245 -13.84 10.69 15.84
N CYS A 246 -14.57 10.64 14.72
CA CYS A 246 -14.15 11.18 13.44
C CYS A 246 -15.00 12.39 13.07
N GLN A 247 -14.33 13.48 12.69
CA GLN A 247 -14.97 14.69 12.16
C GLN A 247 -14.22 15.10 10.90
N GLY A 248 -14.95 15.36 9.82
CA GLY A 248 -14.41 15.91 8.58
C GLY A 248 -14.04 17.39 8.69
N ILE A 249 -13.51 17.95 7.62
CA ILE A 249 -13.14 19.36 7.47
C ILE A 249 -14.20 20.15 6.71
#